data_ea1fbc659d727348b17453d9ef96f98a
#
_entry.id   ea1fbc659d727348b17453d9ef96f98a
#
_cell.length_a   1.000
_cell.length_b   1.000
_cell.length_c   1.000
_cell.angle_alpha   90.00
_cell.angle_beta   90.00
_cell.angle_gamma   90.00
#
_symmetry.space_group_name_H-M   'P 1'
#
loop_
_entity.id
_entity.type
_entity.pdbx_description
1 polymer ?
#
loop_
_entity_poly.entity_id
_entity_poly.type
_entity_poly.pdbx_seq_one_letter_code
_entity_poly.pdbx_strand_id
1 'polypeptide(L)'
;MKAKACFLSVLMSLFGVSSCSSATWTDLDPDEFAKEAFGANTSVIDVRTASEYAEGHLYRAVNIDWQKDGFMDEIKEKFNKAQRLAIYCRSGKRSAAAAAALAEAGYQVINLKEGYMSWTAAGKPVNTYQVEVFNSGDEPVFITLIKHGSLEISFQGCSFQFDPVSGYGKTTDYATQFPKADVILVTHEHGDHLDKNAINALVADLLIDRNHTMILLNAKSQAQIGMGDIISNGQRRILPSHIVLDAVPAYNTTTGREQFHPKGNGNGYVLEFPGGLKIYVAGDTEDVPEMSELKDIDVAFLPVNQPYTMTVDQCVNAAKMINPKVLIPYHFGQTDISALPDLLPDMKVLLRDMQ
;
A
#
# COMPACT_ATOMS: atom_id res chain seq x y z
N MET A 1 -24.59 81.00 23.33
CA MET A 1 -23.41 80.16 23.67
C MET A 1 -23.29 79.05 22.68
N LYS A 2 -22.32 79.18 21.76
CA LYS A 2 -22.11 78.20 20.64
C LYS A 2 -20.92 77.34 21.00
N ALA A 3 -21.14 76.03 21.14
CA ALA A 3 -20.09 75.02 21.34
C ALA A 3 -19.50 74.65 19.96
N LYS A 4 -18.19 74.80 19.80
CA LYS A 4 -17.43 74.37 18.61
C LYS A 4 -17.04 72.90 18.82
N ALA A 5 -17.49 72.03 17.93
CA ALA A 5 -17.01 70.67 17.82
C ALA A 5 -15.68 70.63 17.02
N CYS A 6 -14.67 70.08 17.63
CA CYS A 6 -13.36 69.86 17.04
C CYS A 6 -13.34 68.46 16.41
N PHE A 7 -13.23 68.35 15.07
CA PHE A 7 -13.05 67.08 14.35
C PHE A 7 -11.57 66.74 14.36
N LEU A 8 -11.24 65.66 15.08
CA LEU A 8 -9.90 65.06 15.05
C LEU A 8 -9.93 63.91 14.05
N SER A 9 -9.36 64.13 12.87
CA SER A 9 -9.17 63.08 11.86
C SER A 9 -7.98 62.18 12.23
N VAL A 10 -8.28 60.94 12.67
CA VAL A 10 -7.26 59.90 12.88
C VAL A 10 -6.97 59.22 11.54
N LEU A 11 -5.78 59.49 10.99
CA LEU A 11 -5.24 58.82 9.84
C LEU A 11 -4.77 57.41 10.31
N MET A 12 -5.56 56.35 10.05
CA MET A 12 -5.12 54.99 10.25
C MET A 12 -4.25 54.59 9.08
N SER A 13 -2.94 54.57 9.27
CA SER A 13 -1.98 53.96 8.39
C SER A 13 -2.13 52.44 8.50
N LEU A 14 -2.74 51.80 7.50
CA LEU A 14 -2.73 50.36 7.31
C LEU A 14 -1.30 49.93 6.93
N PHE A 15 -0.49 49.62 7.93
CA PHE A 15 0.68 48.77 7.69
C PHE A 15 0.17 47.34 7.54
N GLY A 16 0.07 46.86 6.30
CA GLY A 16 -0.09 45.46 5.98
C GLY A 16 1.17 44.71 6.45
N VAL A 17 1.10 44.12 7.61
CA VAL A 17 2.08 43.12 8.03
C VAL A 17 1.80 41.87 7.19
N SER A 18 2.49 41.76 6.05
CA SER A 18 2.63 40.51 5.34
C SER A 18 3.42 39.57 6.27
N SER A 19 2.71 38.76 7.06
CA SER A 19 3.36 37.68 7.77
C SER A 19 3.85 36.68 6.71
N CYS A 20 5.10 36.77 6.35
CA CYS A 20 5.82 35.69 5.73
C CYS A 20 5.82 34.56 6.77
N SER A 21 4.86 33.64 6.70
CA SER A 21 4.95 32.39 7.45
C SER A 21 6.17 31.66 6.87
N SER A 22 7.28 31.66 7.63
CA SER A 22 8.39 30.81 7.30
C SER A 22 7.86 29.40 7.20
N ALA A 23 8.08 28.74 6.07
CA ALA A 23 7.77 27.33 5.89
C ALA A 23 8.47 26.54 7.00
N THR A 24 7.70 25.88 7.85
CA THR A 24 8.23 25.17 9.02
C THR A 24 7.90 23.70 8.94
N TRP A 25 8.82 22.88 9.38
CA TRP A 25 8.59 21.45 9.65
C TRP A 25 8.83 21.17 11.13
N THR A 26 8.50 19.97 11.60
CA THR A 26 8.69 19.56 13.00
C THR A 26 9.65 18.37 13.07
N ASP A 27 10.70 18.49 13.86
CA ASP A 27 11.58 17.38 14.21
C ASP A 27 10.98 16.61 15.39
N LEU A 28 10.80 15.29 15.23
CA LEU A 28 10.24 14.40 16.23
C LEU A 28 11.28 13.33 16.63
N ASP A 29 11.27 12.92 17.90
CA ASP A 29 12.01 11.75 18.34
C ASP A 29 11.34 10.45 17.81
N PRO A 30 12.00 9.27 17.94
CA PRO A 30 11.45 8.03 17.40
C PRO A 30 10.07 7.63 17.95
N ASP A 31 9.74 7.95 19.21
CA ASP A 31 8.46 7.60 19.81
C ASP A 31 7.34 8.52 19.33
N GLU A 32 7.61 9.81 19.25
CA GLU A 32 6.69 10.81 18.71
C GLU A 32 6.48 10.59 17.20
N PHE A 33 7.58 10.35 16.45
CA PHE A 33 7.52 10.07 15.03
C PHE A 33 6.68 8.82 14.73
N ALA A 34 6.82 7.73 15.50
CA ALA A 34 6.05 6.52 15.32
C ALA A 34 4.53 6.74 15.49
N LYS A 35 4.12 7.62 16.40
CA LYS A 35 2.71 7.95 16.63
C LYS A 35 2.11 8.73 15.48
N GLU A 36 2.89 9.62 14.86
CA GLU A 36 2.42 10.56 13.84
C GLU A 36 2.57 9.98 12.41
N ALA A 37 3.66 9.26 12.14
CA ALA A 37 4.04 8.80 10.80
C ALA A 37 3.13 7.72 10.24
N PHE A 38 2.51 6.90 11.09
CA PHE A 38 1.66 5.78 10.66
C PHE A 38 0.16 6.09 10.79
N GLY A 39 -0.19 7.35 11.07
CA GLY A 39 -1.58 7.82 11.08
C GLY A 39 -2.21 7.86 9.69
N ALA A 40 -3.54 8.04 9.68
CA ALA A 40 -4.28 8.32 8.46
C ALA A 40 -3.71 9.57 7.76
N ASN A 41 -3.76 9.58 6.44
CA ASN A 41 -3.30 10.69 5.59
C ASN A 41 -1.83 11.13 5.81
N THR A 42 -0.97 10.22 6.32
CA THR A 42 0.47 10.46 6.46
C THR A 42 1.25 9.47 5.62
N SER A 43 2.19 9.97 4.82
CA SER A 43 3.08 9.18 3.96
C SER A 43 4.50 9.18 4.51
N VAL A 44 5.05 7.99 4.74
CA VAL A 44 6.44 7.83 5.21
C VAL A 44 7.36 7.79 4.01
N ILE A 45 8.38 8.66 4.00
CA ILE A 45 9.33 8.77 2.89
C ILE A 45 10.75 8.58 3.40
N ASP A 46 11.41 7.56 2.87
CA ASP A 46 12.85 7.35 3.05
C ASP A 46 13.63 8.11 1.98
N VAL A 47 14.32 9.17 2.39
CA VAL A 47 15.11 9.98 1.46
C VAL A 47 16.57 9.52 1.33
N ARG A 48 16.88 8.29 1.75
CA ARG A 48 18.18 7.63 1.56
C ARG A 48 18.30 7.07 0.15
N THR A 49 19.50 6.58 -0.18
CA THR A 49 19.72 5.84 -1.42
C THR A 49 18.95 4.53 -1.46
N ALA A 50 18.68 4.02 -2.66
CA ALA A 50 17.99 2.73 -2.84
C ALA A 50 18.72 1.56 -2.15
N SER A 51 20.07 1.58 -2.10
CA SER A 51 20.84 0.55 -1.38
C SER A 51 20.64 0.62 0.13
N GLU A 52 20.64 1.83 0.73
CA GLU A 52 20.35 2.00 2.16
C GLU A 52 18.91 1.57 2.50
N TYR A 53 17.96 1.83 1.61
CA TYR A 53 16.57 1.41 1.76
C TYR A 53 16.42 -0.13 1.72
N ALA A 54 17.07 -0.79 0.77
CA ALA A 54 17.04 -2.25 0.61
C ALA A 54 17.65 -3.00 1.82
N GLU A 55 18.62 -2.40 2.53
CA GLU A 55 19.18 -2.97 3.77
C GLU A 55 18.18 -2.99 4.93
N GLY A 56 17.17 -2.13 4.89
CA GLY A 56 16.10 -2.03 5.88
C GLY A 56 15.55 -0.63 5.98
N HIS A 57 14.24 -0.53 6.20
CA HIS A 57 13.52 0.73 6.26
C HIS A 57 12.32 0.67 7.22
N LEU A 58 11.71 1.82 7.52
CA LEU A 58 10.53 1.91 8.36
C LEU A 58 9.30 1.32 7.63
N TYR A 59 8.35 0.83 8.40
CA TYR A 59 7.08 0.35 7.89
C TYR A 59 6.41 1.39 6.96
N ARG A 60 5.85 0.94 5.83
CA ARG A 60 5.21 1.75 4.77
C ARG A 60 6.10 2.85 4.16
N ALA A 61 7.39 2.85 4.40
CA ALA A 61 8.27 3.86 3.83
C ALA A 61 8.40 3.68 2.30
N VAL A 62 8.16 4.75 1.56
CA VAL A 62 8.43 4.85 0.12
C VAL A 62 9.82 5.47 -0.07
N ASN A 63 10.67 4.84 -0.87
CA ASN A 63 12.00 5.38 -1.12
C ASN A 63 11.99 6.42 -2.23
N ILE A 64 12.41 7.64 -1.91
CA ILE A 64 12.67 8.72 -2.88
C ILE A 64 13.98 9.39 -2.50
N ASP A 65 15.04 9.08 -3.24
CA ASP A 65 16.38 9.51 -2.92
C ASP A 65 16.57 11.03 -3.11
N TRP A 66 16.78 11.76 -2.01
CA TRP A 66 17.03 13.21 -1.99
C TRP A 66 18.21 13.65 -2.87
N GLN A 67 19.17 12.77 -3.10
CA GLN A 67 20.38 13.08 -3.86
C GLN A 67 20.21 12.89 -5.38
N LYS A 68 19.08 12.35 -5.84
CA LYS A 68 18.78 12.20 -7.25
C LYS A 68 18.12 13.46 -7.83
N ASP A 69 18.44 13.73 -9.08
CA ASP A 69 17.70 14.73 -9.86
C ASP A 69 16.23 14.27 -9.97
N GLY A 70 15.30 15.23 -9.93
CA GLY A 70 13.87 14.96 -10.04
C GLY A 70 13.17 14.59 -8.73
N PHE A 71 13.84 14.67 -7.56
CA PHE A 71 13.22 14.40 -6.25
C PHE A 71 11.88 15.12 -6.06
N MET A 72 11.82 16.43 -6.34
CA MET A 72 10.59 17.21 -6.17
C MET A 72 9.50 16.85 -7.17
N ASP A 73 9.87 16.38 -8.36
CA ASP A 73 8.90 15.97 -9.38
C ASP A 73 8.29 14.60 -9.00
N GLU A 74 9.09 13.66 -8.50
CA GLU A 74 8.61 12.39 -7.98
C GLU A 74 7.70 12.57 -6.75
N ILE A 75 8.04 13.49 -5.85
CA ILE A 75 7.17 13.87 -4.72
C ILE A 75 5.81 14.38 -5.23
N LYS A 76 5.79 15.29 -6.21
CA LYS A 76 4.54 15.86 -6.75
C LYS A 76 3.70 14.83 -7.51
N GLU A 77 4.35 13.86 -8.15
CA GLU A 77 3.66 12.77 -8.85
C GLU A 77 2.93 11.84 -7.87
N LYS A 78 3.60 11.50 -6.74
CA LYS A 78 3.12 10.49 -5.79
C LYS A 78 2.27 11.05 -4.66
N PHE A 79 2.52 12.29 -4.23
CA PHE A 79 1.91 12.86 -3.02
C PHE A 79 1.28 14.22 -3.29
N ASN A 80 0.05 14.40 -2.86
CA ASN A 80 -0.60 15.69 -2.89
C ASN A 80 -0.36 16.50 -1.59
N LYS A 81 -0.68 17.79 -1.59
CA LYS A 81 -0.43 18.68 -0.45
C LYS A 81 -1.41 18.52 0.71
N ALA A 82 -2.51 17.77 0.53
CA ALA A 82 -3.42 17.43 1.61
C ALA A 82 -2.82 16.37 2.55
N GLN A 83 -1.83 15.61 2.05
CA GLN A 83 -1.13 14.60 2.83
C GLN A 83 -0.02 15.22 3.67
N ARG A 84 0.22 14.65 4.86
CA ARG A 84 1.40 14.93 5.66
C ARG A 84 2.54 14.03 5.21
N LEU A 85 3.74 14.57 5.08
CA LEU A 85 4.94 13.81 4.74
C LEU A 85 5.80 13.59 6.00
N ALA A 86 5.97 12.33 6.39
CA ALA A 86 6.84 11.90 7.47
C ALA A 86 8.15 11.41 6.87
N ILE A 87 9.22 12.20 6.96
CA ILE A 87 10.45 11.92 6.25
C ILE A 87 11.61 11.55 7.18
N TYR A 88 12.51 10.73 6.68
CA TYR A 88 13.75 10.40 7.38
C TYR A 88 14.89 10.08 6.42
N CYS A 89 16.13 10.22 6.92
CA CYS A 89 17.30 9.67 6.27
C CYS A 89 18.14 8.86 7.27
N ARG A 90 19.42 8.64 7.01
CA ARG A 90 20.28 7.88 7.93
C ARG A 90 20.48 8.58 9.28
N SER A 91 20.84 9.87 9.29
CA SER A 91 21.25 10.63 10.49
C SER A 91 20.47 11.94 10.69
N GLY A 92 19.38 12.17 9.98
CA GLY A 92 18.59 13.40 10.04
C GLY A 92 19.09 14.53 9.12
N LYS A 93 20.34 14.51 8.64
CA LYS A 93 20.91 15.65 7.87
C LYS A 93 20.31 15.84 6.48
N ARG A 94 20.19 14.76 5.68
CA ARG A 94 19.57 14.80 4.34
C ARG A 94 18.08 15.13 4.45
N SER A 95 17.39 14.48 5.39
CA SER A 95 15.95 14.68 5.59
C SER A 95 15.59 16.05 6.12
N ALA A 96 16.43 16.70 6.95
CA ALA A 96 16.21 18.10 7.34
C ALA A 96 16.31 19.06 6.13
N ALA A 97 17.25 18.83 5.20
CA ALA A 97 17.33 19.62 3.96
C ALA A 97 16.11 19.37 3.04
N ALA A 98 15.69 18.11 2.91
CA ALA A 98 14.48 17.75 2.16
C ALA A 98 13.22 18.34 2.81
N ALA A 99 13.12 18.33 4.17
CA ALA A 99 12.01 18.92 4.91
C ALA A 99 11.85 20.41 4.60
N ALA A 100 12.97 21.14 4.59
CA ALA A 100 12.97 22.57 4.27
C ALA A 100 12.40 22.82 2.85
N ALA A 101 12.89 22.09 1.84
CA ALA A 101 12.43 22.23 0.46
C ALA A 101 10.94 21.84 0.29
N LEU A 102 10.51 20.78 0.96
CA LEU A 102 9.12 20.31 0.92
C LEU A 102 8.17 21.31 1.61
N ALA A 103 8.56 21.84 2.77
CA ALA A 103 7.80 22.85 3.48
C ALA A 103 7.70 24.16 2.66
N GLU A 104 8.79 24.59 2.02
CA GLU A 104 8.78 25.73 1.09
C GLU A 104 7.84 25.50 -0.11
N ALA A 105 7.75 24.25 -0.60
CA ALA A 105 6.81 23.86 -1.64
C ALA A 105 5.36 23.72 -1.13
N GLY A 106 5.10 23.92 0.17
CA GLY A 106 3.76 23.95 0.78
C GLY A 106 3.25 22.60 1.29
N TYR A 107 4.12 21.61 1.50
CA TYR A 107 3.75 20.36 2.18
C TYR A 107 3.80 20.52 3.71
N GLN A 108 2.96 19.75 4.41
CA GLN A 108 3.09 19.55 5.85
C GLN A 108 4.12 18.47 6.10
N VAL A 109 5.18 18.77 6.84
CA VAL A 109 6.31 17.84 7.00
C VAL A 109 6.64 17.61 8.47
N ILE A 110 6.82 16.34 8.83
CA ILE A 110 7.50 15.92 10.07
C ILE A 110 8.78 15.17 9.69
N ASN A 111 9.83 15.39 10.45
CA ASN A 111 11.15 14.78 10.22
C ASN A 111 11.55 13.94 11.43
N LEU A 112 12.04 12.73 11.18
CA LEU A 112 12.63 11.90 12.22
C LEU A 112 13.99 12.46 12.60
N LYS A 113 14.09 13.03 13.80
CA LYS A 113 15.31 13.55 14.36
C LYS A 113 16.37 12.45 14.48
N GLU A 114 17.58 12.72 14.00
CA GLU A 114 18.68 11.75 13.96
C GLU A 114 18.40 10.50 13.08
N GLY A 115 17.25 10.45 12.38
CA GLY A 115 16.96 9.53 11.30
C GLY A 115 16.90 8.05 11.67
N TYR A 116 17.22 7.20 10.70
CA TYR A 116 17.18 5.73 10.84
C TYR A 116 18.07 5.21 11.98
N MET A 117 19.18 5.90 12.27
CA MET A 117 20.07 5.51 13.38
C MET A 117 19.37 5.64 14.73
N SER A 118 18.62 6.71 14.98
CA SER A 118 17.87 6.87 16.22
C SER A 118 16.72 5.88 16.33
N TRP A 119 16.05 5.59 15.20
CA TRP A 119 14.98 4.59 15.12
C TRP A 119 15.46 3.20 15.53
N THR A 120 16.55 2.74 14.94
CA THR A 120 17.13 1.43 15.27
C THR A 120 17.73 1.38 16.68
N ALA A 121 18.36 2.45 17.17
CA ALA A 121 18.84 2.56 18.53
C ALA A 121 17.72 2.50 19.57
N ALA A 122 16.51 2.99 19.22
CA ALA A 122 15.30 2.86 20.05
C ALA A 122 14.65 1.45 19.96
N GLY A 123 15.28 0.50 19.26
CA GLY A 123 14.77 -0.88 19.11
C GLY A 123 13.48 -1.00 18.30
N LYS A 124 13.16 0.00 17.47
CA LYS A 124 11.93 0.00 16.67
C LYS A 124 12.07 -0.89 15.43
N PRO A 125 10.96 -1.52 14.97
CA PRO A 125 10.99 -2.48 13.88
C PRO A 125 11.36 -1.85 12.55
N VAL A 126 12.03 -2.65 11.71
CA VAL A 126 12.35 -2.34 10.32
C VAL A 126 11.99 -3.53 9.44
N ASN A 127 11.78 -3.29 8.16
CA ASN A 127 11.54 -4.32 7.17
C ASN A 127 12.33 -4.05 5.87
N THR A 128 12.20 -4.93 4.88
CA THR A 128 12.87 -4.84 3.58
C THR A 128 11.90 -4.98 2.42
N TYR A 129 10.59 -4.85 2.67
CA TYR A 129 9.55 -5.02 1.67
C TYR A 129 9.41 -3.77 0.81
N GLN A 130 9.27 -3.95 -0.51
CA GLN A 130 8.99 -2.82 -1.39
C GLN A 130 7.58 -2.28 -1.14
N VAL A 131 7.45 -0.95 -1.21
CA VAL A 131 6.17 -0.25 -1.00
C VAL A 131 5.86 0.58 -2.23
N GLU A 132 4.68 0.35 -2.80
CA GLU A 132 4.09 1.21 -3.82
C GLU A 132 3.03 2.11 -3.21
N VAL A 133 2.86 3.30 -3.77
CA VAL A 133 1.82 4.23 -3.34
C VAL A 133 0.97 4.66 -4.54
N PHE A 134 -0.33 4.61 -4.34
CA PHE A 134 -1.34 5.11 -5.27
C PHE A 134 -2.26 6.06 -4.52
N ASN A 135 -2.95 6.94 -5.23
CA ASN A 135 -3.91 7.86 -4.61
C ASN A 135 -5.34 7.47 -4.96
N SER A 136 -6.21 7.46 -3.95
CA SER A 136 -7.66 7.39 -4.12
C SER A 136 -8.26 8.73 -3.75
N GLY A 137 -8.53 9.57 -4.74
CA GLY A 137 -8.77 10.99 -4.52
C GLY A 137 -7.52 11.64 -3.90
N ASP A 138 -7.68 12.28 -2.74
CA ASP A 138 -6.58 12.93 -2.01
C ASP A 138 -5.89 12.01 -0.99
N GLU A 139 -6.38 10.78 -0.79
CA GLU A 139 -5.90 9.86 0.22
C GLU A 139 -4.89 8.85 -0.35
N PRO A 140 -3.75 8.60 0.32
CA PRO A 140 -2.77 7.63 -0.13
C PRO A 140 -3.21 6.21 0.20
N VAL A 141 -3.01 5.30 -0.76
CA VAL A 141 -3.14 3.85 -0.61
C VAL A 141 -1.75 3.25 -0.75
N PHE A 142 -1.24 2.63 0.30
CA PHE A 142 0.07 1.97 0.29
C PHE A 142 -0.10 0.49 0.04
N ILE A 143 0.74 -0.07 -0.82
CA ILE A 143 0.80 -1.50 -1.10
C ILE A 143 2.19 -2.00 -0.73
N THR A 144 2.28 -2.79 0.33
CA THR A 144 3.51 -3.45 0.74
C THR A 144 3.58 -4.80 0.05
N LEU A 145 4.58 -5.00 -0.78
CA LEU A 145 4.83 -6.23 -1.53
C LEU A 145 5.65 -7.17 -0.65
N ILE A 146 5.00 -8.18 -0.07
CA ILE A 146 5.64 -9.00 0.96
C ILE A 146 6.45 -10.11 0.33
N LYS A 147 5.78 -11.03 -0.35
CA LYS A 147 6.39 -12.13 -1.11
C LYS A 147 5.32 -12.97 -1.81
N HIS A 148 5.67 -13.64 -2.88
CA HIS A 148 4.84 -14.63 -3.57
C HIS A 148 3.41 -14.13 -3.81
N GLY A 149 2.40 -14.71 -3.14
CA GLY A 149 1.00 -14.26 -3.15
C GLY A 149 0.66 -13.24 -2.06
N SER A 150 1.57 -13.00 -1.10
CA SER A 150 1.30 -12.17 0.07
C SER A 150 1.56 -10.70 -0.18
N LEU A 151 0.59 -9.84 0.13
CA LEU A 151 0.73 -8.39 0.13
C LEU A 151 -0.12 -7.75 1.22
N GLU A 152 0.22 -6.52 1.59
CA GLU A 152 -0.60 -5.69 2.46
C GLU A 152 -1.04 -4.43 1.72
N ILE A 153 -2.31 -4.06 1.87
CA ILE A 153 -2.81 -2.75 1.48
C ILE A 153 -3.13 -1.95 2.74
N SER A 154 -2.65 -0.71 2.83
CA SER A 154 -2.95 0.17 3.95
C SER A 154 -3.64 1.43 3.46
N PHE A 155 -4.80 1.75 4.06
CA PHE A 155 -5.61 2.90 3.72
C PHE A 155 -6.28 3.49 4.96
N GLN A 156 -6.16 4.80 5.17
CA GLN A 156 -6.74 5.54 6.30
C GLN A 156 -6.45 4.89 7.68
N GLY A 157 -5.24 4.38 7.85
CA GLY A 157 -4.80 3.72 9.07
C GLY A 157 -5.30 2.27 9.26
N CYS A 158 -6.09 1.74 8.32
CA CYS A 158 -6.50 0.33 8.29
C CYS A 158 -5.49 -0.51 7.52
N SER A 159 -5.27 -1.74 7.97
CA SER A 159 -4.41 -2.75 7.35
C SER A 159 -5.23 -3.91 6.78
N PHE A 160 -5.05 -4.19 5.49
CA PHE A 160 -5.71 -5.25 4.73
C PHE A 160 -4.64 -6.22 4.26
N GLN A 161 -4.59 -7.41 4.85
CA GLN A 161 -3.59 -8.44 4.54
C GLN A 161 -4.15 -9.46 3.57
N PHE A 162 -3.40 -9.77 2.52
CA PHE A 162 -3.75 -10.79 1.52
C PHE A 162 -2.82 -11.98 1.65
N ASP A 163 -3.40 -13.17 1.72
CA ASP A 163 -2.71 -14.45 1.75
C ASP A 163 -1.47 -14.45 2.67
N PRO A 164 -1.60 -14.10 3.96
CA PRO A 164 -0.45 -14.00 4.85
C PRO A 164 0.15 -15.36 5.14
N VAL A 165 1.42 -15.57 4.75
CA VAL A 165 2.17 -16.81 4.95
C VAL A 165 3.56 -16.52 5.51
N SER A 166 3.92 -17.12 6.64
CA SER A 166 5.20 -16.90 7.31
C SER A 166 6.36 -17.61 6.62
N GLY A 167 6.17 -18.86 6.21
CA GLY A 167 7.25 -19.80 5.92
C GLY A 167 7.56 -20.03 4.44
N TYR A 168 6.80 -19.59 3.48
CA TYR A 168 7.05 -19.83 2.08
C TYR A 168 8.06 -18.81 1.53
N GLY A 169 9.15 -19.27 0.89
CA GLY A 169 10.23 -18.39 0.46
C GLY A 169 10.94 -17.69 1.62
N LYS A 170 11.08 -16.37 1.57
CA LYS A 170 11.65 -15.54 2.64
C LYS A 170 10.76 -15.58 3.87
N THR A 171 11.33 -15.87 5.05
CA THR A 171 10.58 -15.87 6.31
C THR A 171 10.06 -14.47 6.64
N THR A 172 8.76 -14.38 6.96
CA THR A 172 8.09 -13.13 7.36
C THR A 172 7.62 -13.27 8.82
N ASP A 173 8.01 -12.33 9.66
CA ASP A 173 7.52 -12.23 11.04
C ASP A 173 6.36 -11.21 11.10
N TYR A 174 5.15 -11.70 10.91
CA TYR A 174 3.94 -10.88 10.95
C TYR A 174 3.68 -10.25 12.32
N ALA A 175 4.18 -10.84 13.40
CA ALA A 175 3.94 -10.32 14.74
C ALA A 175 4.70 -9.02 15.02
N THR A 176 5.89 -8.86 14.44
CA THR A 176 6.77 -7.71 14.72
C THR A 176 6.88 -6.72 13.56
N GLN A 177 6.71 -7.18 12.31
CA GLN A 177 6.92 -6.37 11.12
C GLN A 177 5.67 -5.64 10.62
N PHE A 178 4.49 -6.07 11.06
CA PHE A 178 3.20 -5.51 10.64
C PHE A 178 2.32 -5.13 11.83
N PRO A 179 1.44 -4.12 11.69
CA PRO A 179 0.38 -3.87 12.66
C PRO A 179 -0.61 -5.04 12.67
N LYS A 180 -1.47 -5.09 13.68
CA LYS A 180 -2.62 -5.99 13.66
C LYS A 180 -3.53 -5.63 12.48
N ALA A 181 -4.00 -6.64 11.75
CA ALA A 181 -4.82 -6.44 10.58
C ALA A 181 -6.26 -6.07 10.95
N ASP A 182 -6.84 -5.14 10.21
CA ASP A 182 -8.29 -4.87 10.25
C ASP A 182 -9.05 -5.90 9.44
N VAL A 183 -8.47 -6.32 8.29
CA VAL A 183 -9.04 -7.33 7.41
C VAL A 183 -7.94 -8.28 6.94
N ILE A 184 -8.25 -9.57 6.92
CA ILE A 184 -7.43 -10.60 6.29
C ILE A 184 -8.27 -11.23 5.17
N LEU A 185 -7.74 -11.24 3.96
CA LEU A 185 -8.34 -11.80 2.77
C LEU A 185 -7.52 -13.01 2.32
N VAL A 186 -8.13 -14.17 2.25
CA VAL A 186 -7.48 -15.40 1.78
C VAL A 186 -8.14 -15.81 0.46
N THR A 187 -7.34 -16.00 -0.57
CA THR A 187 -7.81 -16.36 -1.91
C THR A 187 -8.25 -17.81 -2.00
N HIS A 188 -7.45 -18.71 -1.45
CA HIS A 188 -7.73 -20.17 -1.43
C HIS A 188 -6.89 -20.93 -0.40
N GLU A 189 -7.11 -22.26 -0.31
CA GLU A 189 -6.63 -23.12 0.77
C GLU A 189 -5.21 -23.65 0.65
N HIS A 190 -4.46 -23.36 -0.40
CA HIS A 190 -3.09 -23.87 -0.57
C HIS A 190 -2.13 -23.28 0.49
N GLY A 191 -1.10 -24.05 0.87
CA GLY A 191 -0.22 -23.69 1.98
C GLY A 191 0.69 -22.50 1.74
N ASP A 192 0.82 -22.03 0.49
CA ASP A 192 1.51 -20.81 0.09
C ASP A 192 0.58 -19.57 0.06
N HIS A 193 -0.72 -19.76 0.41
CA HIS A 193 -1.73 -18.68 0.55
C HIS A 193 -2.44 -18.71 1.93
N LEU A 194 -2.44 -19.83 2.61
CA LEU A 194 -3.14 -20.03 3.88
C LEU A 194 -2.18 -20.52 4.99
N ASP A 195 -1.81 -19.65 5.91
CA ASP A 195 -1.03 -19.97 7.10
C ASP A 195 -1.74 -19.50 8.36
N LYS A 196 -2.29 -20.46 9.13
CA LYS A 196 -3.00 -20.17 10.38
C LYS A 196 -2.13 -19.42 11.40
N ASN A 197 -0.82 -19.67 11.43
CA ASN A 197 0.08 -19.01 12.37
C ASN A 197 0.30 -17.54 11.99
N ALA A 198 0.48 -17.25 10.70
CA ALA A 198 0.55 -15.88 10.19
C ALA A 198 -0.76 -15.12 10.48
N ILE A 199 -1.90 -15.74 10.21
CA ILE A 199 -3.23 -15.17 10.52
C ILE A 199 -3.35 -14.86 12.03
N ASN A 200 -3.02 -15.81 12.92
CA ASN A 200 -3.07 -15.60 14.36
C ASN A 200 -2.13 -14.47 14.83
N ALA A 201 -0.97 -14.30 14.18
CA ALA A 201 -0.06 -13.22 14.50
C ALA A 201 -0.64 -11.83 14.14
N LEU A 202 -1.52 -11.77 13.15
CA LEU A 202 -2.16 -10.53 12.66
C LEU A 202 -3.50 -10.22 13.34
N VAL A 203 -4.18 -11.20 13.90
CA VAL A 203 -5.49 -11.02 14.56
C VAL A 203 -5.37 -10.13 15.80
N ALA A 204 -6.32 -9.21 15.96
CA ALA A 204 -6.52 -8.43 17.16
C ALA A 204 -7.87 -8.76 17.80
N ASP A 205 -7.88 -8.91 19.12
CA ASP A 205 -9.10 -9.11 19.90
C ASP A 205 -9.91 -7.82 20.05
N LEU A 206 -9.22 -6.68 20.06
CA LEU A 206 -9.83 -5.34 20.15
C LEU A 206 -9.09 -4.38 19.20
N LEU A 207 -9.80 -3.79 18.26
CA LEU A 207 -9.35 -2.69 17.41
C LEU A 207 -10.03 -1.39 17.84
N ILE A 208 -9.39 -0.24 17.62
CA ILE A 208 -9.85 1.08 18.10
C ILE A 208 -11.29 1.35 17.67
N ASP A 209 -11.63 1.04 16.42
CA ASP A 209 -12.95 1.27 15.84
C ASP A 209 -13.76 -0.02 15.58
N ARG A 210 -13.28 -1.17 16.04
CA ARG A 210 -13.87 -2.50 15.82
C ARG A 210 -13.51 -3.46 16.93
N ASN A 211 -14.38 -4.45 17.10
CA ASN A 211 -14.20 -5.42 18.15
C ASN A 211 -13.19 -6.53 17.82
N HIS A 212 -12.85 -6.76 16.53
CA HIS A 212 -11.94 -7.82 16.09
C HIS A 212 -11.55 -7.71 14.60
N THR A 213 -10.49 -8.39 14.21
CA THR A 213 -10.07 -8.55 12.80
C THR A 213 -11.14 -9.28 11.99
N MET A 214 -11.53 -8.74 10.84
CA MET A 214 -12.39 -9.43 9.88
C MET A 214 -11.53 -10.40 9.05
N ILE A 215 -11.91 -11.68 8.97
CA ILE A 215 -11.23 -12.67 8.13
C ILE A 215 -12.22 -13.16 7.08
N LEU A 216 -11.92 -12.96 5.79
CA LEU A 216 -12.74 -13.38 4.66
C LEU A 216 -11.96 -14.39 3.82
N LEU A 217 -12.57 -15.55 3.55
CA LEU A 217 -11.90 -16.65 2.87
C LEU A 217 -12.91 -17.57 2.18
N ASN A 218 -12.43 -18.45 1.30
CA ASN A 218 -13.28 -19.46 0.69
C ASN A 218 -13.68 -20.58 1.68
N ALA A 219 -14.67 -21.39 1.31
CA ALA A 219 -15.21 -22.44 2.19
C ALA A 219 -14.18 -23.49 2.60
N LYS A 220 -13.25 -23.87 1.70
CA LYS A 220 -12.21 -24.86 2.03
C LYS A 220 -11.17 -24.29 2.99
N SER A 221 -10.74 -23.06 2.82
CA SER A 221 -9.84 -22.38 3.75
C SER A 221 -10.48 -22.30 5.15
N GLN A 222 -11.75 -21.89 5.23
CA GLN A 222 -12.49 -21.82 6.49
C GLN A 222 -12.58 -23.18 7.18
N ALA A 223 -12.89 -24.24 6.42
CA ALA A 223 -12.93 -25.60 6.96
C ALA A 223 -11.55 -26.08 7.48
N GLN A 224 -10.45 -25.65 6.82
CA GLN A 224 -9.09 -26.03 7.18
C GLN A 224 -8.59 -25.34 8.45
N ILE A 225 -8.88 -24.06 8.65
CA ILE A 225 -8.35 -23.31 9.80
C ILE A 225 -9.37 -23.11 10.93
N GLY A 226 -10.68 -23.30 10.65
CA GLY A 226 -11.76 -23.23 11.64
C GLY A 226 -12.09 -21.83 12.13
N MET A 227 -11.78 -20.78 11.32
CA MET A 227 -12.04 -19.36 11.66
C MET A 227 -12.36 -18.53 10.41
N GLY A 228 -12.95 -17.36 10.63
CA GLY A 228 -13.30 -16.40 9.57
C GLY A 228 -14.67 -16.67 8.92
N ASP A 229 -15.10 -15.74 8.09
CA ASP A 229 -16.36 -15.75 7.39
C ASP A 229 -16.17 -16.16 5.93
N ILE A 230 -17.05 -17.03 5.44
CA ILE A 230 -16.99 -17.47 4.04
C ILE A 230 -17.44 -16.35 3.13
N ILE A 231 -16.63 -16.09 2.10
CA ILE A 231 -16.98 -15.28 0.94
C ILE A 231 -16.81 -16.11 -0.33
N SER A 232 -17.78 -16.05 -1.22
CA SER A 232 -17.79 -16.80 -2.48
C SER A 232 -17.81 -15.87 -3.69
N ASN A 233 -17.43 -16.39 -4.86
CA ASN A 233 -17.46 -15.66 -6.11
C ASN A 233 -18.82 -14.97 -6.32
N GLY A 234 -18.81 -13.72 -6.77
CA GLY A 234 -19.99 -12.87 -6.98
C GLY A 234 -20.54 -12.19 -5.73
N GLN A 235 -19.99 -12.46 -4.56
CA GLN A 235 -20.39 -11.78 -3.33
C GLN A 235 -19.64 -10.45 -3.14
N ARG A 236 -20.39 -9.49 -2.60
CA ARG A 236 -19.87 -8.14 -2.24
C ARG A 236 -19.88 -7.94 -0.73
N ARG A 237 -18.89 -7.21 -0.21
CA ARG A 237 -18.80 -6.76 1.19
C ARG A 237 -18.40 -5.29 1.24
N ILE A 238 -18.83 -4.62 2.29
CA ILE A 238 -18.29 -3.30 2.66
C ILE A 238 -17.29 -3.54 3.77
N LEU A 239 -16.05 -3.18 3.49
CA LEU A 239 -14.94 -3.29 4.43
C LEU A 239 -14.80 -1.96 5.23
N PRO A 240 -13.93 -1.96 6.22
CA PRO A 240 -13.50 -0.75 6.89
C PRO A 240 -13.07 0.37 5.94
N SER A 241 -13.14 1.61 6.40
CA SER A 241 -12.89 2.81 5.59
C SER A 241 -13.75 2.86 4.31
N HIS A 242 -14.95 2.22 4.35
CA HIS A 242 -15.94 2.20 3.26
C HIS A 242 -15.42 1.60 1.94
N ILE A 243 -14.40 0.76 1.98
CA ILE A 243 -13.91 0.05 0.80
C ILE A 243 -14.94 -1.00 0.39
N VAL A 244 -15.28 -1.01 -0.90
CA VAL A 244 -16.14 -2.05 -1.49
C VAL A 244 -15.27 -3.20 -1.96
N LEU A 245 -15.54 -4.41 -1.47
CA LEU A 245 -14.90 -5.65 -1.89
C LEU A 245 -15.84 -6.48 -2.74
N ASP A 246 -15.41 -6.86 -3.93
CA ASP A 246 -16.06 -7.88 -4.77
C ASP A 246 -15.18 -9.11 -4.85
N ALA A 247 -15.71 -10.28 -4.51
CA ALA A 247 -15.08 -11.56 -4.74
C ALA A 247 -15.40 -12.05 -6.15
N VAL A 248 -14.35 -12.28 -6.95
CA VAL A 248 -14.46 -12.71 -8.35
C VAL A 248 -13.86 -14.09 -8.55
N PRO A 249 -14.24 -14.84 -9.62
CA PRO A 249 -13.70 -16.17 -9.86
C PRO A 249 -12.18 -16.18 -10.06
N ALA A 250 -11.51 -17.15 -9.45
CA ALA A 250 -10.10 -17.48 -9.68
C ALA A 250 -9.99 -19.00 -9.89
N TYR A 251 -9.58 -19.45 -11.10
CA TYR A 251 -9.49 -20.86 -11.45
C TYR A 251 -8.64 -21.09 -12.71
N ASN A 252 -8.27 -22.35 -12.94
CA ASN A 252 -7.55 -22.76 -14.16
C ASN A 252 -8.51 -23.31 -15.22
N THR A 253 -8.21 -23.03 -16.50
CA THR A 253 -9.00 -23.43 -17.68
C THR A 253 -8.25 -24.39 -18.60
N THR A 254 -6.93 -24.49 -18.49
CA THR A 254 -6.10 -25.36 -19.33
C THR A 254 -6.31 -26.82 -18.96
N THR A 255 -6.65 -27.65 -19.97
CA THR A 255 -6.85 -29.08 -19.79
C THR A 255 -5.66 -29.75 -19.10
N GLY A 256 -5.95 -30.47 -18.00
CA GLY A 256 -4.94 -31.13 -17.16
C GLY A 256 -4.32 -30.23 -16.08
N ARG A 257 -4.73 -28.94 -15.99
CA ARG A 257 -4.30 -28.01 -14.94
C ARG A 257 -5.43 -27.54 -14.05
N GLU A 258 -6.69 -27.86 -14.38
CA GLU A 258 -7.89 -27.49 -13.63
C GLU A 258 -7.87 -28.05 -12.20
N GLN A 259 -7.15 -29.18 -11.99
CA GLN A 259 -7.05 -29.77 -10.64
C GLN A 259 -6.25 -28.92 -9.65
N PHE A 260 -5.36 -28.04 -10.13
CA PHE A 260 -4.64 -27.12 -9.24
C PHE A 260 -5.58 -26.10 -8.64
N HIS A 261 -6.41 -25.46 -9.50
CA HIS A 261 -7.37 -24.44 -9.08
C HIS A 261 -8.71 -24.67 -9.78
N PRO A 262 -9.58 -25.56 -9.21
CA PRO A 262 -10.86 -25.87 -9.82
C PRO A 262 -11.85 -24.69 -9.77
N LYS A 263 -12.64 -24.52 -10.82
CA LYS A 263 -13.67 -23.46 -10.91
C LYS A 263 -14.62 -23.50 -9.71
N GLY A 264 -14.90 -22.31 -9.15
CA GLY A 264 -15.83 -22.12 -8.02
C GLY A 264 -15.20 -22.34 -6.64
N ASN A 265 -13.88 -22.55 -6.57
CA ASN A 265 -13.15 -22.71 -5.32
C ASN A 265 -12.41 -21.43 -4.91
N GLY A 266 -11.47 -20.94 -5.73
CA GLY A 266 -10.67 -19.76 -5.43
C GLY A 266 -11.41 -18.45 -5.64
N ASN A 267 -11.00 -17.42 -4.90
CA ASN A 267 -11.42 -16.03 -5.06
C ASN A 267 -10.26 -15.17 -5.54
N GLY A 268 -10.50 -14.33 -6.56
CA GLY A 268 -9.83 -13.07 -6.70
C GLY A 268 -10.63 -11.99 -5.99
N TYR A 269 -10.01 -10.85 -5.73
CA TYR A 269 -10.64 -9.74 -5.01
C TYR A 269 -10.46 -8.43 -5.76
N VAL A 270 -11.56 -7.69 -5.98
CA VAL A 270 -11.53 -6.31 -6.44
C VAL A 270 -11.88 -5.41 -5.26
N LEU A 271 -11.00 -4.47 -4.96
CA LEU A 271 -11.20 -3.44 -3.93
C LEU A 271 -11.43 -2.11 -4.63
N GLU A 272 -12.58 -1.49 -4.37
CA GLU A 272 -12.88 -0.13 -4.78
C GLU A 272 -12.81 0.80 -3.56
N PHE A 273 -11.87 1.73 -3.59
CA PHE A 273 -11.61 2.68 -2.51
C PHE A 273 -12.48 3.93 -2.65
N PRO A 274 -12.88 4.59 -1.56
CA PRO A 274 -13.42 5.94 -1.61
C PRO A 274 -12.44 6.86 -2.37
N GLY A 275 -12.94 7.59 -3.38
CA GLY A 275 -12.09 8.36 -4.30
C GLY A 275 -11.84 7.69 -5.64
N GLY A 276 -12.25 6.42 -5.81
CA GLY A 276 -12.41 5.75 -7.09
C GLY A 276 -11.25 4.85 -7.51
N LEU A 277 -10.16 4.73 -6.73
CA LEU A 277 -9.08 3.76 -7.01
C LEU A 277 -9.64 2.34 -6.95
N LYS A 278 -9.33 1.51 -7.96
CA LYS A 278 -9.69 0.09 -8.00
C LYS A 278 -8.46 -0.79 -8.12
N ILE A 279 -8.31 -1.73 -7.18
CA ILE A 279 -7.21 -2.70 -7.14
C ILE A 279 -7.78 -4.11 -7.29
N TYR A 280 -7.26 -4.86 -8.24
CA TYR A 280 -7.58 -6.27 -8.44
C TYR A 280 -6.41 -7.15 -8.02
N VAL A 281 -6.65 -8.07 -7.09
CA VAL A 281 -5.73 -9.14 -6.67
C VAL A 281 -6.33 -10.45 -7.15
N ALA A 282 -5.69 -11.08 -8.14
CA ALA A 282 -6.31 -12.19 -8.88
C ALA A 282 -6.41 -13.51 -8.08
N GLY A 283 -5.53 -13.73 -7.08
CA GLY A 283 -5.33 -15.06 -6.51
C GLY A 283 -4.69 -16.00 -7.54
N ASP A 284 -4.74 -17.29 -7.30
CA ASP A 284 -4.24 -18.28 -8.26
C ASP A 284 -5.28 -18.61 -9.32
N THR A 285 -4.97 -18.23 -10.54
CA THR A 285 -5.88 -18.35 -11.69
C THR A 285 -5.12 -18.37 -13.01
N GLU A 286 -5.76 -18.84 -14.05
CA GLU A 286 -5.41 -18.54 -15.44
C GLU A 286 -6.22 -17.35 -15.97
N ASP A 287 -6.07 -17.03 -17.25
CA ASP A 287 -6.76 -15.95 -17.96
C ASP A 287 -8.25 -16.29 -18.22
N VAL A 288 -9.04 -16.28 -17.15
CA VAL A 288 -10.46 -16.66 -17.18
C VAL A 288 -11.35 -15.62 -17.89
N PRO A 289 -12.41 -16.05 -18.61
CA PRO A 289 -13.27 -15.14 -19.38
C PRO A 289 -13.88 -14.01 -18.56
N GLU A 290 -14.17 -14.25 -17.28
CA GLU A 290 -14.75 -13.30 -16.35
C GLU A 290 -13.87 -12.06 -16.12
N MET A 291 -12.57 -12.14 -16.43
CA MET A 291 -11.65 -10.98 -16.38
C MET A 291 -12.06 -9.86 -17.35
N SER A 292 -12.72 -10.19 -18.46
CA SER A 292 -13.25 -9.20 -19.41
C SER A 292 -14.39 -8.35 -18.85
N GLU A 293 -15.02 -8.79 -17.75
CA GLU A 293 -16.09 -8.08 -17.06
C GLU A 293 -15.56 -7.04 -16.06
N LEU A 294 -14.28 -7.14 -15.66
CA LEU A 294 -13.63 -6.18 -14.77
C LEU A 294 -13.45 -4.85 -15.50
N LYS A 295 -13.87 -3.75 -14.86
CA LYS A 295 -13.85 -2.42 -15.47
C LYS A 295 -13.17 -1.41 -14.58
N ASP A 296 -12.45 -0.49 -15.22
CA ASP A 296 -11.80 0.65 -14.57
C ASP A 296 -10.80 0.23 -13.48
N ILE A 297 -10.07 -0.87 -13.71
CA ILE A 297 -9.03 -1.34 -12.78
C ILE A 297 -7.81 -0.42 -12.92
N ASP A 298 -7.39 0.18 -11.81
CA ASP A 298 -6.19 1.00 -11.77
C ASP A 298 -4.94 0.16 -11.60
N VAL A 299 -4.97 -0.83 -10.70
CA VAL A 299 -3.84 -1.73 -10.42
C VAL A 299 -4.32 -3.17 -10.44
N ALA A 300 -3.66 -4.02 -11.22
CA ALA A 300 -3.92 -5.46 -11.25
C ALA A 300 -2.69 -6.25 -10.81
N PHE A 301 -2.90 -7.20 -9.89
CA PHE A 301 -1.93 -8.23 -9.52
C PHE A 301 -2.32 -9.52 -10.23
N LEU A 302 -1.46 -10.01 -11.15
CA LEU A 302 -1.70 -11.24 -11.92
C LEU A 302 -0.61 -12.27 -11.63
N PRO A 303 -0.98 -13.54 -11.31
CA PRO A 303 -0.01 -14.61 -11.04
C PRO A 303 0.59 -15.14 -12.33
N VAL A 304 1.90 -15.45 -12.34
CA VAL A 304 2.62 -15.94 -13.53
C VAL A 304 3.53 -17.11 -13.16
N ASN A 305 2.96 -18.18 -12.57
CA ASN A 305 3.74 -19.31 -12.05
C ASN A 305 3.38 -20.64 -12.73
N GLN A 306 4.20 -21.08 -13.66
CA GLN A 306 4.02 -22.37 -14.33
C GLN A 306 4.43 -23.55 -13.47
N PRO A 307 3.68 -24.68 -13.47
CA PRO A 307 2.45 -24.95 -14.27
C PRO A 307 1.14 -24.59 -13.54
N TYR A 308 1.22 -23.90 -12.44
CA TYR A 308 0.11 -23.75 -11.49
C TYR A 308 -0.87 -22.62 -11.86
N THR A 309 -0.36 -21.52 -12.40
CA THR A 309 -1.16 -20.35 -12.79
C THR A 309 -0.87 -19.95 -14.25
N MET A 310 -0.89 -18.67 -14.59
CA MET A 310 -0.70 -18.18 -15.96
C MET A 310 0.70 -18.47 -16.52
N THR A 311 0.75 -18.75 -17.83
CA THR A 311 1.94 -18.50 -18.63
C THR A 311 2.15 -17.00 -18.81
N VAL A 312 3.32 -16.60 -19.33
CA VAL A 312 3.55 -15.19 -19.73
C VAL A 312 2.51 -14.75 -20.78
N ASP A 313 2.19 -15.60 -21.77
CA ASP A 313 1.18 -15.30 -22.80
C ASP A 313 -0.22 -15.16 -22.20
N GLN A 314 -0.60 -16.03 -21.26
CA GLN A 314 -1.88 -15.91 -20.55
C GLN A 314 -1.94 -14.65 -19.70
N CYS A 315 -0.85 -14.25 -19.05
CA CYS A 315 -0.77 -12.99 -18.31
C CYS A 315 -0.96 -11.78 -19.24
N VAL A 316 -0.32 -11.79 -20.42
CA VAL A 316 -0.51 -10.76 -21.45
C VAL A 316 -1.97 -10.71 -21.91
N ASN A 317 -2.61 -11.87 -22.13
CA ASN A 317 -4.02 -11.94 -22.52
C ASN A 317 -4.93 -11.41 -21.40
N ALA A 318 -4.75 -11.86 -20.18
CA ALA A 318 -5.47 -11.36 -18.99
C ALA A 318 -5.33 -9.84 -18.83
N ALA A 319 -4.09 -9.31 -18.92
CA ALA A 319 -3.82 -7.89 -18.84
C ALA A 319 -4.55 -7.10 -19.93
N LYS A 320 -4.65 -7.61 -21.16
CA LYS A 320 -5.41 -6.98 -22.25
C LYS A 320 -6.92 -7.04 -22.02
N MET A 321 -7.45 -8.14 -21.45
CA MET A 321 -8.90 -8.25 -21.11
C MET A 321 -9.30 -7.26 -20.02
N ILE A 322 -8.49 -7.11 -18.97
CA ILE A 322 -8.74 -6.25 -17.81
C ILE A 322 -8.44 -4.79 -18.17
N ASN A 323 -7.38 -4.54 -18.94
CA ASN A 323 -6.84 -3.24 -19.32
C ASN A 323 -6.56 -2.33 -18.11
N PRO A 324 -5.78 -2.77 -17.11
CA PRO A 324 -5.47 -1.96 -15.94
C PRO A 324 -4.50 -0.83 -16.31
N LYS A 325 -4.49 0.27 -15.52
CA LYS A 325 -3.49 1.33 -15.70
C LYS A 325 -2.08 0.87 -15.32
N VAL A 326 -1.99 -0.02 -14.31
CA VAL A 326 -0.73 -0.60 -13.82
C VAL A 326 -0.90 -2.09 -13.63
N LEU A 327 0.02 -2.87 -14.21
CA LEU A 327 0.15 -4.30 -13.96
C LEU A 327 1.34 -4.57 -13.04
N ILE A 328 1.11 -5.35 -11.99
CA ILE A 328 2.15 -5.87 -11.10
C ILE A 328 2.08 -7.40 -11.18
N PRO A 329 2.94 -8.06 -11.97
CA PRO A 329 3.00 -9.51 -11.96
C PRO A 329 3.54 -9.98 -10.60
N TYR A 330 2.86 -10.97 -10.00
CA TYR A 330 3.22 -11.54 -8.71
C TYR A 330 3.12 -13.05 -8.74
N HIS A 331 3.44 -13.75 -7.66
CA HIS A 331 3.35 -15.21 -7.60
C HIS A 331 4.02 -15.88 -8.83
N PHE A 332 5.22 -15.43 -9.22
CA PHE A 332 5.85 -15.90 -10.45
C PHE A 332 6.89 -17.02 -10.23
N GLY A 333 7.27 -17.35 -8.99
CA GLY A 333 8.23 -18.40 -8.68
C GLY A 333 9.51 -18.26 -9.50
N GLN A 334 9.81 -19.27 -10.32
CA GLN A 334 10.99 -19.27 -11.21
C GLN A 334 10.65 -18.83 -12.66
N THR A 335 9.42 -18.40 -12.93
CA THR A 335 9.03 -17.95 -14.27
C THR A 335 9.71 -16.62 -14.59
N ASP A 336 10.38 -16.56 -15.74
CA ASP A 336 10.97 -15.31 -16.24
C ASP A 336 9.86 -14.39 -16.77
N ILE A 337 9.63 -13.30 -16.03
CA ILE A 337 8.63 -12.28 -16.34
C ILE A 337 9.23 -11.02 -17.00
N SER A 338 10.54 -11.02 -17.28
CA SER A 338 11.28 -9.83 -17.76
C SER A 338 10.77 -9.28 -19.09
N ALA A 339 10.15 -10.13 -19.93
CA ALA A 339 9.59 -9.72 -21.22
C ALA A 339 8.24 -8.99 -21.13
N LEU A 340 7.53 -9.04 -19.99
CA LEU A 340 6.19 -8.46 -19.88
C LEU A 340 6.09 -6.97 -20.25
N PRO A 341 7.04 -6.08 -19.87
CA PRO A 341 6.99 -4.68 -20.30
C PRO A 341 7.05 -4.50 -21.83
N ASP A 342 7.86 -5.30 -22.52
CA ASP A 342 7.98 -5.25 -23.99
C ASP A 342 6.74 -5.83 -24.70
N LEU A 343 6.09 -6.82 -24.09
CA LEU A 343 4.86 -7.43 -24.60
C LEU A 343 3.60 -6.58 -24.36
N LEU A 344 3.67 -5.60 -23.45
CA LEU A 344 2.59 -4.71 -23.06
C LEU A 344 3.06 -3.22 -23.10
N PRO A 345 3.50 -2.71 -24.27
CA PRO A 345 4.14 -1.39 -24.38
C PRO A 345 3.21 -0.21 -24.02
N ASP A 346 1.90 -0.40 -24.15
CA ASP A 346 0.89 0.63 -23.84
C ASP A 346 0.42 0.58 -22.38
N MET A 347 0.99 -0.31 -21.56
CA MET A 347 0.61 -0.51 -20.16
C MET A 347 1.82 -0.29 -19.25
N LYS A 348 1.60 0.36 -18.10
CA LYS A 348 2.66 0.47 -17.08
C LYS A 348 2.81 -0.87 -16.37
N VAL A 349 3.88 -1.61 -16.67
CA VAL A 349 4.22 -2.87 -15.99
C VAL A 349 5.30 -2.61 -14.95
N LEU A 350 5.03 -2.94 -13.69
CA LEU A 350 5.98 -2.81 -12.58
C LEU A 350 6.50 -4.19 -12.18
N LEU A 351 7.70 -4.53 -12.64
CA LEU A 351 8.39 -5.74 -12.18
C LEU A 351 8.94 -5.49 -10.77
N ARG A 352 8.57 -6.33 -9.82
CA ARG A 352 8.98 -6.23 -8.41
C ARG A 352 9.49 -7.58 -7.91
N ASP A 353 10.43 -7.54 -6.99
CA ASP A 353 10.89 -8.74 -6.31
C ASP A 353 9.89 -9.15 -5.24
N MET A 354 9.19 -10.26 -5.49
CA MET A 354 8.21 -10.86 -4.58
C MET A 354 8.53 -12.35 -4.32
N GLN A 355 9.81 -12.70 -4.25
CA GLN A 355 10.26 -14.09 -4.00
C GLN A 355 10.68 -14.35 -2.55
#